data_4dcd30054883d7080867609c754ef419
#
_entry.id   4dcd30054883d7080867609c754ef419
#
_cell.length_a   1.000
_cell.length_b   1.000
_cell.length_c   1.000
_cell.angle_alpha   90.00
_cell.angle_beta   90.00
_cell.angle_gamma   90.00
#
_symmetry.space_group_name_H-M   'P 1'
#
loop_
_entity.id
_entity.type
_entity.pdbx_description
1 polymer ?
#
loop_
_entity_poly.entity_id
_entity_poly.type
_entity_poly.pdbx_seq_one_letter_code
_entity_poly.pdbx_strand_id
1 'polypeptide(L)'
;MIEIKDKSLCCGCNACGDACPANAIRFEADEEGFLYPTVDKTICSGCGMCDKVCPVQAVSNRKQVDPSEAVSCFAVNHKNLEIRFDSTSGGMFSALAEEIYRKKGFVGGAIYNEDFSARHFISDEKADLARIRSSKYLQSDAQGFYRKVKDCCETGRPVLVCGTPCQISALKLYLGKDYSNLTTVDFICHSVASPKAHRKYFDYLEEVFGSKAVYFKAKNKELGWRSLTKKTIFANGRSHYGVRGKDCYSRAYHSGMIDRPSCYSCKFKGIARDSDITLADFWGAEKYAKELDDNVGTSAVIVHSEKGKSLFLSTSKRIIKKEVSIADIAKGNRPLTTVAAMPNYDRVQFFKDMDALRFDELSNKYFPIVAPRRRHPVLGTVYQIVRQLIKETSFNPKAILQFVKLNFLHPAIHTDWRSNALIYPTANCVFDIDKTASVIIKGPVRFGVKRIKGSKLETRLLVDPKGRLEFLGPARFGYGSDVEVFRNAHLTFGSDCGGNVALTVICGEKISIGSHTFWGREVSIRDTNGGHVIAMQGFKNTNPVIIGDFVWLCSECKIMTGVKIGDGTVVGSNSVVITPLPARVLVTGHPAQIIGTDIAWKH
;
A
#
# COMPACT_ATOMS: atom_id res chain seq x y z
N MET A 1 31.52 7.73 -27.79
CA MET A 1 30.42 6.73 -28.01
C MET A 1 30.20 5.99 -26.73
N ILE A 2 28.98 6.02 -26.21
CA ILE A 2 28.67 5.40 -24.94
C ILE A 2 28.86 3.87 -24.99
N GLU A 3 29.63 3.34 -24.05
CA GLU A 3 29.84 1.90 -23.87
C GLU A 3 29.80 1.60 -22.36
N ILE A 4 28.90 0.69 -21.95
CA ILE A 4 28.71 0.35 -20.54
C ILE A 4 29.45 -0.96 -20.24
N LYS A 5 30.73 -0.85 -19.86
CA LYS A 5 31.55 -1.99 -19.41
C LYS A 5 31.23 -2.42 -17.99
N ASP A 6 30.90 -1.45 -17.13
CA ASP A 6 30.46 -1.66 -15.74
C ASP A 6 29.01 -1.21 -15.57
N LYS A 7 28.13 -2.15 -15.28
CA LYS A 7 26.69 -1.93 -15.08
C LYS A 7 26.41 -0.90 -13.98
N SER A 8 27.30 -0.73 -13.01
CA SER A 8 27.17 0.27 -11.94
C SER A 8 27.32 1.73 -12.43
N LEU A 9 27.88 1.93 -13.62
CA LEU A 9 28.08 3.24 -14.24
C LEU A 9 26.92 3.70 -15.13
N CYS A 10 25.82 2.92 -15.19
CA CYS A 10 24.63 3.31 -15.96
C CYS A 10 23.39 3.39 -15.07
N CYS A 11 22.86 4.60 -14.88
CA CYS A 11 21.65 4.81 -14.09
C CYS A 11 20.34 4.46 -14.81
N GLY A 12 20.38 4.08 -16.10
CA GLY A 12 19.21 3.66 -16.88
C GLY A 12 18.25 4.80 -17.23
N CYS A 13 18.75 6.02 -17.39
CA CYS A 13 17.92 7.21 -17.69
C CYS A 13 17.43 7.29 -19.15
N ASN A 14 18.00 6.53 -20.08
CA ASN A 14 17.72 6.51 -21.54
C ASN A 14 18.07 7.79 -22.32
N ALA A 15 18.63 8.84 -21.71
CA ALA A 15 18.90 10.13 -22.40
C ALA A 15 19.87 9.99 -23.57
N CYS A 16 20.82 9.05 -23.51
CA CYS A 16 21.78 8.80 -24.61
C CYS A 16 21.09 8.37 -25.92
N GLY A 17 19.98 7.62 -25.83
CA GLY A 17 19.18 7.25 -27.01
C GLY A 17 18.47 8.44 -27.62
N ASP A 18 17.84 9.28 -26.80
CA ASP A 18 17.16 10.49 -27.27
C ASP A 18 18.13 11.52 -27.89
N ALA A 19 19.36 11.58 -27.37
CA ALA A 19 20.40 12.49 -27.87
C ALA A 19 21.08 12.01 -29.15
N CYS A 20 20.86 10.76 -29.57
CA CYS A 20 21.50 10.21 -30.76
C CYS A 20 20.80 10.68 -32.03
N PRO A 21 21.45 11.54 -32.89
CA PRO A 21 20.82 12.03 -34.11
C PRO A 21 20.64 10.94 -35.16
N ALA A 22 21.49 9.91 -35.15
CA ALA A 22 21.42 8.76 -36.07
C ALA A 22 20.50 7.64 -35.57
N ASN A 23 19.88 7.79 -34.37
CA ASN A 23 19.11 6.72 -33.69
C ASN A 23 19.90 5.39 -33.60
N ALA A 24 21.22 5.46 -33.43
CA ALA A 24 22.12 4.31 -33.35
C ALA A 24 22.11 3.61 -31.97
N ILE A 25 21.30 4.05 -31.03
CA ILE A 25 21.29 3.50 -29.68
C ILE A 25 19.93 2.83 -29.40
N ARG A 26 19.97 1.53 -29.12
CA ARG A 26 18.85 0.73 -28.66
C ARG A 26 19.04 0.42 -27.19
N PHE A 27 17.96 0.02 -26.50
CA PHE A 27 18.02 -0.40 -25.12
C PHE A 27 17.54 -1.84 -25.00
N GLU A 28 18.41 -2.67 -24.47
CA GLU A 28 18.18 -4.11 -24.31
C GLU A 28 18.20 -4.47 -22.83
N ALA A 29 17.32 -5.41 -22.45
CA ALA A 29 17.29 -5.92 -21.10
C ALA A 29 18.43 -6.91 -20.87
N ASP A 30 19.15 -6.77 -19.77
CA ASP A 30 20.12 -7.76 -19.33
C ASP A 30 19.44 -8.93 -18.60
N GLU A 31 20.23 -9.87 -18.09
CA GLU A 31 19.78 -11.07 -17.38
C GLU A 31 18.97 -10.72 -16.13
N GLU A 32 19.19 -9.55 -15.55
CA GLU A 32 18.47 -9.01 -14.40
C GLU A 32 17.21 -8.22 -14.79
N GLY A 33 16.99 -8.01 -16.10
CA GLY A 33 15.87 -7.27 -16.67
C GLY A 33 16.02 -5.76 -16.67
N PHE A 34 17.23 -5.22 -16.48
CA PHE A 34 17.50 -3.79 -16.58
C PHE A 34 17.89 -3.40 -18.00
N LEU A 35 17.34 -2.29 -18.47
CA LEU A 35 17.65 -1.73 -19.79
C LEU A 35 19.03 -1.06 -19.80
N TYR A 36 19.90 -1.47 -20.73
CA TYR A 36 21.19 -0.87 -21.01
C TYR A 36 21.31 -0.45 -22.48
N PRO A 37 22.05 0.64 -22.79
CA PRO A 37 22.24 1.08 -24.17
C PRO A 37 23.17 0.15 -24.92
N THR A 38 22.76 -0.27 -26.12
CA THR A 38 23.56 -0.97 -27.12
C THR A 38 23.69 -0.08 -28.35
N VAL A 39 24.92 0.14 -28.82
CA VAL A 39 25.20 1.03 -29.95
C VAL A 39 25.39 0.23 -31.22
N ASP A 40 24.58 0.52 -32.22
CA ASP A 40 24.80 0.03 -33.60
C ASP A 40 25.95 0.80 -34.26
N LYS A 41 27.11 0.14 -34.32
CA LYS A 41 28.34 0.73 -34.83
C LYS A 41 28.29 1.01 -36.36
N THR A 42 27.36 0.39 -37.10
CA THR A 42 27.26 0.56 -38.55
C THR A 42 26.63 1.89 -38.93
N ILE A 43 25.77 2.45 -38.06
CA ILE A 43 25.11 3.74 -38.30
C ILE A 43 25.60 4.85 -37.36
N CYS A 44 26.44 4.52 -36.38
CA CYS A 44 26.97 5.48 -35.41
C CYS A 44 28.00 6.42 -36.05
N SER A 45 27.71 7.72 -36.07
CA SER A 45 28.61 8.76 -36.62
C SER A 45 29.78 9.14 -35.70
N GLY A 46 29.89 8.60 -34.50
CA GLY A 46 30.95 8.93 -33.51
C GLY A 46 30.86 10.35 -32.91
N CYS A 47 29.74 11.05 -33.03
CA CYS A 47 29.58 12.46 -32.64
C CYS A 47 29.70 12.77 -31.15
N GLY A 48 29.69 11.76 -30.24
CA GLY A 48 29.87 11.92 -28.81
C GLY A 48 28.68 12.57 -28.07
N MET A 49 27.54 12.81 -28.71
CA MET A 49 26.37 13.43 -28.09
C MET A 49 25.83 12.58 -26.90
N CYS A 50 25.86 11.26 -27.03
CA CYS A 50 25.44 10.33 -26.01
C CYS A 50 26.28 10.44 -24.71
N ASP A 51 27.57 10.73 -24.81
CA ASP A 51 28.45 10.92 -23.65
C ASP A 51 28.18 12.26 -22.98
N LYS A 52 27.93 13.32 -23.76
CA LYS A 52 27.63 14.68 -23.25
C LYS A 52 26.37 14.73 -22.38
N VAL A 53 25.36 13.93 -22.70
CA VAL A 53 24.09 13.90 -21.95
C VAL A 53 24.09 12.88 -20.82
N CYS A 54 25.19 12.12 -20.64
CA CYS A 54 25.27 11.10 -19.59
C CYS A 54 25.45 11.73 -18.20
N PRO A 55 24.45 11.65 -17.31
CA PRO A 55 24.52 12.33 -16.01
C PRO A 55 25.55 11.69 -15.09
N VAL A 56 25.87 10.39 -15.27
CA VAL A 56 26.87 9.68 -14.45
C VAL A 56 28.29 10.15 -14.78
N GLN A 57 28.57 10.47 -16.04
CA GLN A 57 29.85 11.04 -16.47
C GLN A 57 29.98 12.51 -16.05
N ALA A 58 28.91 13.30 -16.20
CA ALA A 58 28.89 14.71 -15.87
C ALA A 58 29.04 15.04 -14.38
N VAL A 59 28.52 14.17 -13.49
CA VAL A 59 28.59 14.37 -12.03
C VAL A 59 30.01 14.42 -11.49
N SER A 60 30.98 13.79 -12.17
CA SER A 60 32.39 13.82 -11.75
C SER A 60 32.96 15.24 -11.68
N ASN A 61 32.33 16.22 -12.35
CA ASN A 61 32.76 17.61 -12.45
C ASN A 61 31.87 18.59 -11.65
N ARG A 62 30.93 18.10 -10.82
CA ARG A 62 30.06 18.98 -10.02
C ARG A 62 30.81 19.59 -8.86
N LYS A 63 30.71 20.92 -8.71
CA LYS A 63 31.06 21.62 -7.46
C LYS A 63 30.13 21.13 -6.35
N GLN A 64 30.68 20.75 -5.22
CA GLN A 64 29.89 20.52 -4.01
C GLN A 64 29.28 21.87 -3.60
N VAL A 65 27.96 21.96 -3.63
CA VAL A 65 27.22 23.09 -3.11
C VAL A 65 27.15 22.91 -1.58
N ASP A 66 27.44 23.99 -0.85
CA ASP A 66 27.36 24.00 0.62
C ASP A 66 25.92 23.61 1.04
N PRO A 67 25.74 22.59 1.90
CA PRO A 67 24.43 22.20 2.41
C PRO A 67 23.71 23.32 3.18
N SER A 68 24.42 24.39 3.57
CA SER A 68 23.87 25.54 4.29
C SER A 68 23.24 26.61 3.38
N GLU A 69 23.42 26.55 2.05
CA GLU A 69 22.68 27.44 1.15
C GLU A 69 21.19 27.19 1.27
N ALA A 70 20.47 28.27 1.56
CA ALA A 70 19.12 28.30 2.09
C ALA A 70 18.08 27.56 1.21
N VAL A 71 17.86 26.28 1.47
CA VAL A 71 16.70 25.56 0.97
C VAL A 71 15.51 25.78 1.91
N SER A 72 14.35 26.10 1.36
CA SER A 72 13.11 26.16 2.14
C SER A 72 12.47 24.78 2.22
N CYS A 73 12.18 24.32 3.43
CA CYS A 73 11.64 22.97 3.66
C CYS A 73 10.28 23.01 4.33
N PHE A 74 9.36 22.15 3.88
CA PHE A 74 7.99 22.13 4.37
C PHE A 74 7.46 20.70 4.55
N ALA A 75 6.63 20.53 5.59
CA ALA A 75 5.67 19.45 5.70
C ALA A 75 4.37 19.89 5.05
N VAL A 76 3.76 19.08 4.18
CA VAL A 76 2.62 19.50 3.35
C VAL A 76 1.57 18.42 3.25
N ASN A 77 0.29 18.81 3.40
CA ASN A 77 -0.88 18.02 3.12
C ASN A 77 -1.78 18.71 2.10
N HIS A 78 -2.24 17.98 1.09
CA HIS A 78 -3.29 18.45 0.19
C HIS A 78 -4.61 18.57 0.95
N LYS A 79 -5.38 19.66 0.77
CA LYS A 79 -6.66 19.89 1.47
C LYS A 79 -7.75 18.91 1.03
N ASN A 80 -7.77 18.53 -0.26
CA ASN A 80 -8.67 17.49 -0.72
C ASN A 80 -8.16 16.13 -0.26
N LEU A 81 -8.96 15.47 0.59
CA LEU A 81 -8.62 14.20 1.21
C LEU A 81 -8.54 13.05 0.20
N GLU A 82 -9.38 13.05 -0.82
CA GLU A 82 -9.41 12.01 -1.88
C GLU A 82 -8.09 12.03 -2.67
N ILE A 83 -7.65 13.22 -3.13
CA ILE A 83 -6.38 13.39 -3.83
C ILE A 83 -5.22 12.95 -2.94
N ARG A 84 -5.25 13.33 -1.66
CA ARG A 84 -4.23 12.96 -0.69
C ARG A 84 -4.23 11.46 -0.42
N PHE A 85 -5.39 10.84 -0.27
CA PHE A 85 -5.54 9.40 -0.07
C PHE A 85 -5.03 8.61 -1.28
N ASP A 86 -5.33 9.08 -2.49
CA ASP A 86 -4.86 8.44 -3.72
C ASP A 86 -3.37 8.69 -4.02
N SER A 87 -2.74 9.71 -3.45
CA SER A 87 -1.31 10.00 -3.60
C SER A 87 -0.44 9.06 -2.76
N THR A 88 0.85 8.91 -3.10
CA THR A 88 1.83 8.16 -2.29
C THR A 88 1.98 8.74 -0.88
N SER A 89 2.05 10.07 -0.78
CA SER A 89 2.28 10.83 0.45
C SER A 89 1.19 11.88 0.70
N GLY A 90 1.54 13.11 1.03
CA GLY A 90 0.62 14.21 1.32
C GLY A 90 -0.06 14.87 0.11
N GLY A 91 0.23 14.45 -1.13
CA GLY A 91 -0.44 14.95 -2.34
C GLY A 91 0.19 16.18 -2.98
N MET A 92 1.42 16.56 -2.59
CA MET A 92 2.06 17.78 -3.10
C MET A 92 2.28 17.75 -4.61
N PHE A 93 2.68 16.62 -5.20
CA PHE A 93 2.83 16.53 -6.66
C PHE A 93 1.52 16.87 -7.39
N SER A 94 0.39 16.38 -6.89
CA SER A 94 -0.93 16.69 -7.47
C SER A 94 -1.24 18.19 -7.39
N ALA A 95 -0.93 18.85 -6.26
CA ALA A 95 -1.15 20.30 -6.13
C ALA A 95 -0.32 21.11 -7.13
N LEU A 96 0.95 20.73 -7.36
CA LEU A 96 1.81 21.34 -8.39
C LEU A 96 1.26 21.13 -9.80
N ALA A 97 0.92 19.87 -10.12
CA ALA A 97 0.38 19.49 -11.43
C ALA A 97 -0.94 20.21 -11.75
N GLU A 98 -1.85 20.33 -10.78
CA GLU A 98 -3.10 21.06 -10.96
C GLU A 98 -2.90 22.54 -11.31
N GLU A 99 -1.86 23.19 -10.77
CA GLU A 99 -1.52 24.57 -11.15
C GLU A 99 -1.00 24.67 -12.58
N ILE A 100 -0.25 23.69 -13.04
CA ILE A 100 0.24 23.62 -14.43
C ILE A 100 -0.92 23.39 -15.39
N TYR A 101 -1.81 22.41 -15.11
CA TYR A 101 -2.99 22.18 -15.95
C TYR A 101 -3.95 23.37 -15.96
N ARG A 102 -4.11 24.09 -14.84
CA ARG A 102 -4.90 25.33 -14.78
C ARG A 102 -4.39 26.40 -15.75
N LYS A 103 -3.07 26.41 -15.98
CA LYS A 103 -2.41 27.29 -16.95
C LYS A 103 -2.28 26.66 -18.35
N LYS A 104 -3.05 25.58 -18.64
CA LYS A 104 -3.00 24.81 -19.88
C LYS A 104 -1.59 24.28 -20.22
N GLY A 105 -0.81 23.94 -19.19
CA GLY A 105 0.56 23.42 -19.32
C GLY A 105 0.62 21.91 -19.41
N PHE A 106 1.83 21.38 -19.54
CA PHE A 106 2.14 19.96 -19.65
C PHE A 106 2.66 19.41 -18.33
N VAL A 107 2.26 18.18 -17.98
CA VAL A 107 2.78 17.47 -16.81
C VAL A 107 3.35 16.12 -17.24
N GLY A 108 4.60 15.86 -16.90
CA GLY A 108 5.32 14.64 -17.20
C GLY A 108 5.74 13.87 -15.95
N GLY A 109 5.76 12.55 -16.05
CA GLY A 109 6.20 11.62 -15.02
C GLY A 109 6.01 10.17 -15.44
N ALA A 110 6.28 9.24 -14.51
CA ALA A 110 6.14 7.82 -14.80
C ALA A 110 4.69 7.34 -14.70
N ILE A 111 4.26 6.49 -15.64
CA ILE A 111 2.98 5.78 -15.62
C ILE A 111 3.21 4.27 -15.70
N TYR A 112 2.21 3.46 -15.30
CA TYR A 112 2.18 2.04 -15.64
C TYR A 112 1.60 1.82 -17.03
N ASN A 113 2.14 0.84 -17.74
CA ASN A 113 1.54 0.22 -18.91
C ASN A 113 0.51 -0.83 -18.47
N GLU A 114 -0.18 -1.46 -19.42
CA GLU A 114 -1.18 -2.51 -19.13
C GLU A 114 -0.58 -3.75 -18.45
N ASP A 115 0.68 -4.07 -18.72
CA ASP A 115 1.44 -5.15 -18.09
C ASP A 115 2.10 -4.77 -16.76
N PHE A 116 1.81 -3.56 -16.25
CA PHE A 116 2.41 -2.94 -15.07
C PHE A 116 3.92 -2.66 -15.18
N SER A 117 4.54 -2.76 -16.34
CA SER A 117 5.83 -2.11 -16.59
C SER A 117 5.68 -0.59 -16.50
N ALA A 118 6.78 0.14 -16.28
CA ALA A 118 6.72 1.59 -16.14
C ALA A 118 7.37 2.30 -17.32
N ARG A 119 6.76 3.39 -17.80
CA ARG A 119 7.34 4.30 -18.78
C ARG A 119 7.13 5.75 -18.40
N HIS A 120 7.97 6.63 -18.95
CA HIS A 120 7.75 8.07 -18.83
C HIS A 120 6.73 8.56 -19.87
N PHE A 121 5.94 9.53 -19.45
CA PHE A 121 4.81 10.06 -20.21
C PHE A 121 4.66 11.55 -19.91
N ILE A 122 4.21 12.35 -20.85
CA ILE A 122 3.88 13.76 -20.70
C ILE A 122 2.57 14.07 -21.42
N SER A 123 1.70 14.85 -20.77
CA SER A 123 0.37 15.19 -21.30
C SER A 123 -0.08 16.57 -20.79
N ASP A 124 -0.93 17.25 -21.54
CA ASP A 124 -1.67 18.45 -21.11
C ASP A 124 -3.12 18.13 -20.69
N GLU A 125 -3.52 16.88 -20.74
CA GLU A 125 -4.82 16.41 -20.31
C GLU A 125 -4.85 16.19 -18.78
N LYS A 126 -5.71 16.93 -18.07
CA LYS A 126 -5.83 16.81 -16.61
C LYS A 126 -6.24 15.40 -16.14
N ALA A 127 -6.97 14.65 -16.95
CA ALA A 127 -7.39 13.28 -16.66
C ALA A 127 -6.20 12.34 -16.48
N ASP A 128 -5.08 12.57 -17.19
CA ASP A 128 -3.87 11.77 -17.07
C ASP A 128 -3.12 11.93 -15.74
N LEU A 129 -3.48 12.95 -14.93
CA LEU A 129 -2.87 13.12 -13.60
C LEU A 129 -3.06 11.88 -12.71
N ALA A 130 -4.18 11.19 -12.82
CA ALA A 130 -4.43 9.97 -12.06
C ALA A 130 -3.42 8.85 -12.40
N ARG A 131 -2.98 8.75 -13.66
CA ARG A 131 -1.96 7.79 -14.13
C ARG A 131 -0.55 8.17 -13.68
N ILE A 132 -0.22 9.47 -13.71
CA ILE A 132 1.11 10.00 -13.31
C ILE A 132 1.24 9.98 -11.77
N ARG A 133 0.16 10.21 -11.04
CA ARG A 133 0.13 10.20 -9.58
C ARG A 133 0.64 8.87 -9.02
N SER A 134 1.23 8.90 -7.85
CA SER A 134 1.82 7.78 -7.12
C SER A 134 3.12 7.23 -7.71
N SER A 135 3.98 6.75 -6.82
CA SER A 135 5.31 6.23 -7.14
C SER A 135 5.25 4.85 -7.81
N LYS A 136 6.09 4.64 -8.81
CA LYS A 136 6.33 3.35 -9.47
C LYS A 136 7.71 2.87 -9.06
N TYR A 137 7.78 1.75 -8.33
CA TYR A 137 9.03 1.25 -7.71
C TYR A 137 9.73 0.23 -8.59
N LEU A 138 10.02 0.58 -9.84
CA LEU A 138 10.81 -0.20 -10.79
C LEU A 138 11.43 0.73 -11.83
N GLN A 139 12.37 0.22 -12.63
CA GLN A 139 12.90 0.99 -13.76
C GLN A 139 11.77 1.37 -14.72
N SER A 140 11.71 2.64 -15.08
CA SER A 140 10.82 3.15 -16.14
C SER A 140 11.59 3.31 -17.45
N ASP A 141 10.95 2.98 -18.56
CA ASP A 141 11.44 3.32 -19.89
C ASP A 141 11.17 4.81 -20.18
N ALA A 142 12.21 5.56 -20.50
CA ALA A 142 12.13 6.98 -20.82
C ALA A 142 12.55 7.29 -22.27
N GLN A 143 12.55 6.30 -23.16
CA GLN A 143 12.86 6.49 -24.57
C GLN A 143 11.85 7.44 -25.24
N GLY A 144 12.36 8.43 -25.98
CA GLY A 144 11.55 9.48 -26.63
C GLY A 144 11.00 10.55 -25.68
N PHE A 145 11.12 10.37 -24.35
CA PHE A 145 10.54 11.29 -23.38
C PHE A 145 11.23 12.65 -23.34
N TYR A 146 12.56 12.68 -23.39
CA TYR A 146 13.31 13.94 -23.34
C TYR A 146 13.10 14.82 -24.58
N ARG A 147 12.94 14.18 -25.75
CA ARG A 147 12.56 14.88 -27.00
C ARG A 147 11.20 15.55 -26.85
N LYS A 148 10.18 14.80 -26.36
CA LYS A 148 8.83 15.33 -26.13
C LYS A 148 8.82 16.47 -25.10
N VAL A 149 9.60 16.36 -24.02
CA VAL A 149 9.72 17.44 -23.05
C VAL A 149 10.30 18.70 -23.67
N LYS A 150 11.34 18.56 -24.51
CA LYS A 150 11.91 19.70 -25.26
C LYS A 150 10.87 20.35 -26.16
N ASP A 151 10.13 19.57 -26.95
CA ASP A 151 9.06 20.06 -27.82
C ASP A 151 8.00 20.82 -27.02
N CYS A 152 7.57 20.28 -25.86
CA CYS A 152 6.63 20.96 -24.95
C CYS A 152 7.20 22.28 -24.42
N CYS A 153 8.49 22.34 -24.05
CA CYS A 153 9.13 23.58 -23.59
C CYS A 153 9.18 24.64 -24.69
N GLU A 154 9.40 24.24 -25.94
CA GLU A 154 9.46 25.16 -27.09
C GLU A 154 8.11 25.78 -27.45
N THR A 155 6.98 25.21 -26.98
CA THR A 155 5.66 25.85 -27.11
C THR A 155 5.50 27.11 -26.26
N GLY A 156 6.39 27.38 -25.30
CA GLY A 156 6.26 28.47 -24.33
C GLY A 156 5.24 28.22 -23.21
N ARG A 157 4.44 27.15 -23.28
CA ARG A 157 3.47 26.77 -22.25
C ARG A 157 4.20 26.21 -21.00
N PRO A 158 3.63 26.37 -19.78
CA PRO A 158 4.24 25.80 -18.57
C PRO A 158 4.42 24.29 -18.65
N VAL A 159 5.56 23.79 -18.21
CA VAL A 159 5.91 22.36 -18.20
C VAL A 159 6.36 21.97 -16.80
N LEU A 160 5.82 20.87 -16.26
CA LEU A 160 6.25 20.23 -15.02
C LEU A 160 6.73 18.82 -15.33
N VAL A 161 7.96 18.49 -14.96
CA VAL A 161 8.50 17.13 -15.14
C VAL A 161 8.93 16.56 -13.81
N CYS A 162 8.46 15.35 -13.48
CA CYS A 162 8.85 14.59 -12.29
C CYS A 162 9.62 13.32 -12.68
N GLY A 163 10.78 13.10 -12.07
CA GLY A 163 11.61 11.91 -12.27
C GLY A 163 12.52 11.62 -11.10
N THR A 164 13.31 10.55 -11.18
CA THR A 164 14.39 10.32 -10.22
C THR A 164 15.46 11.42 -10.36
N PRO A 165 16.28 11.67 -9.32
CA PRO A 165 17.35 12.69 -9.41
C PRO A 165 18.28 12.50 -10.62
N CYS A 166 18.65 11.25 -10.93
CA CYS A 166 19.47 10.95 -12.11
C CYS A 166 18.75 11.24 -13.44
N GLN A 167 17.42 11.03 -13.51
CA GLN A 167 16.63 11.35 -14.72
C GLN A 167 16.47 12.87 -14.90
N ILE A 168 16.24 13.61 -13.81
CA ILE A 168 16.19 15.08 -13.89
C ILE A 168 17.54 15.68 -14.29
N SER A 169 18.64 15.13 -13.74
CA SER A 169 19.99 15.49 -14.17
C SER A 169 20.20 15.24 -15.66
N ALA A 170 19.80 14.05 -16.14
CA ALA A 170 19.87 13.70 -17.56
C ALA A 170 19.02 14.64 -18.45
N LEU A 171 17.82 15.01 -17.99
CA LEU A 171 16.95 15.96 -18.70
C LEU A 171 17.63 17.31 -18.87
N LYS A 172 18.23 17.86 -17.81
CA LYS A 172 18.93 19.15 -17.89
C LYS A 172 20.12 19.10 -18.83
N LEU A 173 20.90 18.03 -18.82
CA LEU A 173 22.00 17.83 -19.76
C LEU A 173 21.51 17.69 -21.20
N TYR A 174 20.40 16.97 -21.42
CA TYR A 174 19.80 16.80 -22.74
C TYR A 174 19.30 18.13 -23.32
N LEU A 175 18.64 18.94 -22.50
CA LEU A 175 18.12 20.25 -22.92
C LEU A 175 19.24 21.27 -23.20
N GLY A 176 20.37 21.19 -22.52
CA GLY A 176 21.56 22.01 -22.73
C GLY A 176 21.40 23.51 -22.40
N LYS A 177 20.18 23.93 -22.06
CA LYS A 177 19.86 25.31 -21.64
C LYS A 177 18.73 25.27 -20.59
N ASP A 178 18.61 26.34 -19.81
CA ASP A 178 17.47 26.49 -18.89
C ASP A 178 16.25 27.08 -19.64
N TYR A 179 15.10 26.47 -19.44
CA TYR A 179 13.82 26.95 -19.93
C TYR A 179 13.03 27.59 -18.80
N SER A 180 12.67 28.86 -18.93
CA SER A 180 11.92 29.61 -17.90
C SER A 180 10.54 29.01 -17.60
N ASN A 181 9.93 28.34 -18.58
CA ASN A 181 8.63 27.68 -18.49
C ASN A 181 8.71 26.22 -18.01
N LEU A 182 9.90 25.65 -17.77
CA LEU A 182 10.08 24.29 -17.24
C LEU A 182 10.35 24.33 -15.73
N THR A 183 9.53 23.66 -14.95
CA THR A 183 9.80 23.33 -13.53
C THR A 183 10.06 21.85 -13.41
N THR A 184 11.16 21.50 -12.75
CA THR A 184 11.58 20.10 -12.54
C THR A 184 11.36 19.68 -11.09
N VAL A 185 10.84 18.47 -10.91
CA VAL A 185 10.61 17.86 -9.60
C VAL A 185 11.35 16.53 -9.54
N ASP A 186 12.14 16.33 -8.51
CA ASP A 186 12.61 14.99 -8.17
C ASP A 186 12.01 14.52 -6.84
N PHE A 187 12.43 13.35 -6.40
CA PHE A 187 12.03 12.83 -5.10
C PHE A 187 13.22 12.15 -4.40
N ILE A 188 13.12 12.01 -3.07
CA ILE A 188 14.11 11.24 -2.33
C ILE A 188 14.00 9.79 -2.78
N CYS A 189 14.88 9.39 -3.69
CA CYS A 189 14.89 8.08 -4.31
C CYS A 189 15.65 7.08 -3.43
N HIS A 190 15.05 5.93 -3.14
CA HIS A 190 15.73 4.83 -2.46
C HIS A 190 16.63 4.10 -3.46
N SER A 191 16.04 3.50 -4.48
CA SER A 191 16.65 2.71 -5.54
C SER A 191 15.64 2.46 -6.65
N VAL A 192 16.06 1.76 -7.70
CA VAL A 192 15.24 1.35 -8.84
C VAL A 192 15.25 -0.17 -8.94
N ALA A 193 14.09 -0.81 -8.79
CA ALA A 193 13.98 -2.26 -8.87
C ALA A 193 13.95 -2.79 -10.30
N SER A 194 14.31 -4.07 -10.45
CA SER A 194 14.30 -4.82 -11.71
C SER A 194 12.89 -4.98 -12.29
N PRO A 195 12.66 -4.64 -13.56
CA PRO A 195 11.41 -4.94 -14.27
C PRO A 195 11.11 -6.45 -14.34
N LYS A 196 12.14 -7.30 -14.51
CA LYS A 196 12.02 -8.77 -14.49
C LYS A 196 11.47 -9.27 -13.16
N ALA A 197 12.04 -8.79 -12.04
CA ALA A 197 11.55 -9.15 -10.70
C ALA A 197 10.10 -8.69 -10.48
N HIS A 198 9.74 -7.52 -11.02
CA HIS A 198 8.38 -6.99 -10.95
C HIS A 198 7.39 -7.87 -11.73
N ARG A 199 7.73 -8.27 -12.96
CA ARG A 199 6.89 -9.16 -13.77
C ARG A 199 6.73 -10.53 -13.12
N LYS A 200 7.81 -11.13 -12.63
CA LYS A 200 7.76 -12.42 -11.91
C LYS A 200 6.88 -12.38 -10.66
N TYR A 201 6.83 -11.25 -9.96
CA TYR A 201 5.90 -11.06 -8.84
C TYR A 201 4.44 -11.08 -9.31
N PHE A 202 4.12 -10.45 -10.45
CA PHE A 202 2.76 -10.51 -11.00
C PHE A 202 2.41 -11.92 -11.51
N ASP A 203 3.34 -12.62 -12.17
CA ASP A 203 3.13 -14.00 -12.62
C ASP A 203 2.74 -14.89 -11.43
N TYR A 204 3.45 -14.76 -10.31
CA TYR A 204 3.12 -15.45 -9.05
C TYR A 204 1.72 -15.08 -8.53
N LEU A 205 1.39 -13.79 -8.49
CA LEU A 205 0.09 -13.35 -7.99
C LEU A 205 -1.05 -13.83 -8.91
N GLU A 206 -0.89 -13.71 -10.22
CA GLU A 206 -1.87 -14.14 -11.22
C GLU A 206 -2.12 -15.65 -11.14
N GLU A 207 -1.08 -16.46 -10.90
CA GLU A 207 -1.18 -17.89 -10.65
C GLU A 207 -1.99 -18.20 -9.37
N VAL A 208 -1.62 -17.59 -8.23
CA VAL A 208 -2.26 -17.82 -6.93
C VAL A 208 -3.74 -17.41 -6.93
N PHE A 209 -4.07 -16.31 -7.62
CA PHE A 209 -5.43 -15.82 -7.69
C PHE A 209 -6.24 -16.39 -8.86
N GLY A 210 -5.58 -17.13 -9.77
CA GLY A 210 -6.20 -17.74 -10.95
C GLY A 210 -6.80 -16.70 -11.90
N SER A 211 -6.24 -15.48 -11.97
CA SER A 211 -6.82 -14.36 -12.73
C SER A 211 -5.80 -13.29 -13.01
N LYS A 212 -5.93 -12.60 -14.14
CA LYS A 212 -5.07 -11.48 -14.51
C LYS A 212 -5.24 -10.28 -13.58
N ALA A 213 -4.14 -9.63 -13.23
CA ALA A 213 -4.14 -8.36 -12.54
C ALA A 213 -4.67 -7.26 -13.48
N VAL A 214 -5.60 -6.44 -12.99
CA VAL A 214 -6.21 -5.32 -13.72
C VAL A 214 -5.94 -3.96 -13.06
N TYR A 215 -5.47 -3.95 -11.83
CA TYR A 215 -5.10 -2.74 -11.11
C TYR A 215 -3.94 -3.02 -10.16
N PHE A 216 -3.01 -2.07 -10.07
CA PHE A 216 -1.92 -2.13 -9.12
C PHE A 216 -1.60 -0.75 -8.53
N LYS A 217 -1.39 -0.73 -7.22
CA LYS A 217 -0.92 0.45 -6.50
C LYS A 217 0.18 0.06 -5.51
N ALA A 218 1.39 0.52 -5.76
CA ALA A 218 2.57 0.16 -4.98
C ALA A 218 2.56 0.71 -3.54
N LYS A 219 1.85 1.81 -3.30
CA LYS A 219 1.58 2.39 -1.97
C LYS A 219 0.09 2.65 -1.81
N ASN A 220 -0.62 1.67 -1.31
CA ASN A 220 -2.02 1.76 -0.93
C ASN A 220 -2.14 2.20 0.53
N LYS A 221 -3.15 3.01 0.85
CA LYS A 221 -3.35 3.60 2.18
C LYS A 221 -4.59 3.10 2.91
N GLU A 222 -5.28 2.13 2.39
CA GLU A 222 -6.49 1.56 3.02
C GLU A 222 -6.19 1.00 4.42
N LEU A 223 -5.00 0.38 4.61
CA LEU A 223 -4.49 -0.04 5.92
C LEU A 223 -3.66 1.06 6.64
N GLY A 224 -3.76 2.30 6.21
CA GLY A 224 -2.99 3.43 6.71
C GLY A 224 -1.66 3.65 5.96
N TRP A 225 -1.21 4.90 5.91
CA TRP A 225 0.00 5.30 5.21
C TRP A 225 1.26 4.57 5.70
N ARG A 226 1.36 4.36 7.03
CA ARG A 226 2.53 3.69 7.65
C ARG A 226 2.59 2.19 7.43
N SER A 227 1.49 1.55 6.99
CA SER A 227 1.48 0.11 6.73
C SER A 227 2.30 -0.28 5.51
N LEU A 228 2.59 0.67 4.61
CA LEU A 228 3.37 0.45 3.38
C LEU A 228 2.85 -0.75 2.56
N THR A 229 1.54 -0.76 2.35
CA THR A 229 0.83 -1.86 1.69
C THR A 229 0.79 -1.66 0.18
N LYS A 230 0.97 -2.73 -0.59
CA LYS A 230 0.62 -2.77 -2.02
C LYS A 230 -0.80 -3.27 -2.17
N LYS A 231 -1.51 -2.84 -3.21
CA LYS A 231 -2.80 -3.40 -3.60
C LYS A 231 -2.77 -3.85 -5.05
N THR A 232 -3.17 -5.08 -5.30
CA THR A 232 -3.42 -5.64 -6.62
C THR A 232 -4.88 -6.06 -6.68
N ILE A 233 -5.58 -5.75 -7.78
CA ILE A 233 -6.94 -6.22 -8.04
C ILE A 233 -6.91 -7.07 -9.29
N PHE A 234 -7.63 -8.19 -9.26
CA PHE A 234 -7.70 -9.16 -10.34
C PHE A 234 -9.02 -9.07 -11.09
N ALA A 235 -9.06 -9.53 -12.35
CA ALA A 235 -10.26 -9.49 -13.19
C ALA A 235 -11.45 -10.28 -12.60
N ASN A 236 -11.19 -11.27 -11.72
CA ASN A 236 -12.23 -11.99 -10.98
C ASN A 236 -12.78 -11.21 -9.75
N GLY A 237 -12.39 -9.94 -9.57
CA GLY A 237 -12.84 -9.06 -8.48
C GLY A 237 -12.10 -9.23 -7.16
N ARG A 238 -11.25 -10.26 -6.99
CA ARG A 238 -10.45 -10.47 -5.78
C ARG A 238 -9.35 -9.44 -5.64
N SER A 239 -8.96 -9.12 -4.41
CA SER A 239 -7.90 -8.17 -4.09
C SER A 239 -6.78 -8.83 -3.28
N HIS A 240 -5.54 -8.43 -3.55
CA HIS A 240 -4.37 -8.79 -2.74
C HIS A 240 -3.79 -7.55 -2.07
N TYR A 241 -3.53 -7.66 -0.76
CA TYR A 241 -2.87 -6.63 0.05
C TYR A 241 -1.50 -7.10 0.50
N GLY A 242 -0.47 -6.69 -0.22
CA GLY A 242 0.93 -7.00 0.07
C GLY A 242 1.50 -6.11 1.18
N VAL A 243 1.35 -6.51 2.45
CA VAL A 243 1.82 -5.75 3.60
C VAL A 243 3.34 -5.87 3.76
N ARG A 244 4.04 -4.74 4.02
CA ARG A 244 5.49 -4.72 4.25
C ARG A 244 5.95 -5.78 5.25
N GLY A 245 7.03 -6.48 4.93
CA GLY A 245 7.64 -7.52 5.76
C GLY A 245 6.98 -8.91 5.62
N LYS A 246 5.72 -8.99 5.17
CA LYS A 246 5.06 -10.25 4.86
C LYS A 246 5.06 -10.53 3.35
N ASP A 247 4.88 -9.49 2.54
CA ASP A 247 4.86 -9.57 1.09
C ASP A 247 6.25 -9.90 0.51
N CYS A 248 6.29 -10.89 -0.38
CA CYS A 248 7.53 -11.42 -0.96
C CYS A 248 8.29 -10.37 -1.78
N TYR A 249 7.59 -9.54 -2.57
CA TYR A 249 8.22 -8.45 -3.32
C TYR A 249 8.78 -7.35 -2.41
N SER A 250 8.06 -7.02 -1.33
CA SER A 250 8.56 -6.05 -0.34
C SER A 250 9.84 -6.51 0.32
N ARG A 251 9.95 -7.80 0.63
CA ARG A 251 11.17 -8.38 1.24
C ARG A 251 12.34 -8.30 0.28
N ALA A 252 12.15 -8.70 -0.98
CA ALA A 252 13.17 -8.60 -2.03
C ALA A 252 13.60 -7.15 -2.29
N TYR A 253 12.67 -6.19 -2.35
CA TYR A 253 12.96 -4.77 -2.54
C TYR A 253 13.77 -4.18 -1.37
N HIS A 254 13.36 -4.45 -0.12
CA HIS A 254 14.06 -3.89 1.04
C HIS A 254 15.40 -4.57 1.35
N SER A 255 15.66 -5.76 0.78
CA SER A 255 16.98 -6.40 0.86
C SER A 255 18.02 -5.72 -0.05
N GLY A 256 17.57 -4.93 -1.01
CA GLY A 256 18.39 -4.35 -2.06
C GLY A 256 18.73 -5.32 -3.21
N MET A 257 18.34 -6.61 -3.13
CA MET A 257 18.76 -7.64 -4.09
C MET A 257 18.27 -7.38 -5.51
N ILE A 258 17.07 -6.81 -5.66
CA ILE A 258 16.49 -6.50 -6.96
C ILE A 258 16.77 -5.06 -7.42
N ASP A 259 17.64 -4.33 -6.73
CA ASP A 259 17.99 -2.96 -7.09
C ASP A 259 18.96 -2.91 -8.28
N ARG A 260 18.90 -1.84 -9.08
CA ARG A 260 19.85 -1.60 -10.17
C ARG A 260 21.26 -1.43 -9.62
N PRO A 261 22.30 -2.05 -10.24
CA PRO A 261 23.68 -1.98 -9.76
C PRO A 261 24.20 -0.57 -9.46
N SER A 262 23.82 0.43 -10.29
CA SER A 262 24.21 1.82 -10.07
C SER A 262 23.61 2.48 -8.82
N CYS A 263 22.58 1.90 -8.20
CA CYS A 263 21.99 2.44 -6.99
C CYS A 263 22.85 2.22 -5.75
N TYR A 264 23.75 1.22 -5.75
CA TYR A 264 24.69 0.95 -4.64
C TYR A 264 25.84 1.94 -4.57
N SER A 265 26.13 2.62 -5.69
CA SER A 265 27.13 3.70 -5.78
C SER A 265 26.54 5.01 -6.32
N CYS A 266 25.26 5.26 -6.02
CA CYS A 266 24.48 6.37 -6.56
C CYS A 266 25.14 7.72 -6.30
N LYS A 267 25.44 8.45 -7.38
CA LYS A 267 26.10 9.77 -7.36
C LYS A 267 25.09 10.94 -7.21
N PHE A 268 23.79 10.65 -7.10
CA PHE A 268 22.72 11.64 -7.07
C PHE A 268 22.09 11.78 -5.67
N LYS A 269 22.76 11.29 -4.63
CA LYS A 269 22.40 11.51 -3.23
C LYS A 269 22.91 12.88 -2.77
N GLY A 270 22.32 13.42 -1.72
CA GLY A 270 22.69 14.71 -1.16
C GLY A 270 21.54 15.70 -1.13
N ILE A 271 21.78 16.86 -0.53
CA ILE A 271 20.80 17.96 -0.42
C ILE A 271 20.83 18.80 -1.70
N ALA A 272 22.00 19.00 -2.28
CA ALA A 272 22.16 19.69 -3.56
C ALA A 272 21.51 18.89 -4.70
N ARG A 273 20.57 19.48 -5.41
CA ARG A 273 19.78 18.85 -6.47
C ARG A 273 19.80 19.67 -7.74
N ASP A 274 19.61 19.00 -8.87
CA ASP A 274 19.39 19.68 -10.16
C ASP A 274 17.92 20.09 -10.35
N SER A 275 17.01 19.50 -9.56
CA SER A 275 15.59 19.81 -9.61
C SER A 275 15.28 21.15 -8.93
N ASP A 276 14.15 21.74 -9.32
CA ASP A 276 13.62 22.95 -8.68
C ASP A 276 12.94 22.64 -7.33
N ILE A 277 12.37 21.42 -7.21
CA ILE A 277 11.69 20.94 -6.00
C ILE A 277 12.01 19.44 -5.80
N THR A 278 12.32 19.07 -4.56
CA THR A 278 12.40 17.65 -4.15
C THR A 278 11.18 17.29 -3.27
N LEU A 279 10.54 16.17 -3.58
CA LEU A 279 9.43 15.62 -2.81
C LEU A 279 9.83 14.33 -2.08
N ALA A 280 9.18 14.06 -0.94
CA ALA A 280 9.32 12.81 -0.23
C ALA A 280 8.11 12.49 0.65
N ASP A 281 8.06 11.27 1.17
CA ASP A 281 7.28 10.97 2.38
C ASP A 281 7.93 11.66 3.58
N PHE A 282 7.16 12.35 4.40
CA PHE A 282 7.70 12.95 5.62
C PHE A 282 7.65 11.96 6.79
N TRP A 283 8.57 11.00 6.79
CA TRP A 283 8.74 10.10 7.93
C TRP A 283 9.22 10.88 9.15
N GLY A 284 8.46 10.82 10.24
CA GLY A 284 8.67 11.65 11.43
C GLY A 284 7.65 12.78 11.56
N ALA A 285 6.62 12.84 10.70
CA ALA A 285 5.55 13.85 10.81
C ALA A 285 4.92 13.88 12.22
N GLU A 286 4.79 12.71 12.88
CA GLU A 286 4.28 12.58 14.24
C GLU A 286 5.09 13.34 15.29
N LYS A 287 6.34 13.69 14.98
CA LYS A 287 7.26 14.43 15.86
C LYS A 287 7.37 15.92 15.47
N TYR A 288 7.53 16.16 14.18
CA TYR A 288 7.93 17.50 13.68
C TYR A 288 6.77 18.30 13.09
N ALA A 289 5.69 17.63 12.70
CA ALA A 289 4.48 18.24 12.13
C ALA A 289 3.22 17.49 12.58
N LYS A 290 3.07 17.31 13.90
CA LYS A 290 2.03 16.48 14.53
C LYS A 290 0.61 16.88 14.09
N GLU A 291 0.36 18.15 13.87
CA GLU A 291 -0.91 18.70 13.40
C GLU A 291 -1.27 18.27 11.96
N LEU A 292 -0.29 17.81 11.18
CA LEU A 292 -0.48 17.30 9.83
C LEU A 292 -0.49 15.78 9.76
N ASP A 293 -0.32 15.10 10.91
CA ASP A 293 -0.21 13.65 10.98
C ASP A 293 -1.54 12.98 11.35
N ASP A 294 -2.21 12.40 10.38
CA ASP A 294 -3.45 11.62 10.53
C ASP A 294 -3.34 10.22 9.91
N ASN A 295 -2.12 9.75 9.63
CA ASN A 295 -1.85 8.48 8.94
C ASN A 295 -2.47 8.34 7.53
N VAL A 296 -2.81 9.47 6.89
CA VAL A 296 -3.19 9.52 5.45
C VAL A 296 -1.99 9.89 4.58
N GLY A 297 -0.92 10.38 5.19
CA GLY A 297 0.33 10.75 4.53
C GLY A 297 0.60 12.25 4.53
N THR A 298 1.86 12.60 4.78
CA THR A 298 2.39 13.96 4.76
C THR A 298 3.59 14.00 3.84
N SER A 299 3.63 14.95 2.91
CA SER A 299 4.78 15.16 2.01
C SER A 299 5.83 16.01 2.69
N ALA A 300 7.11 15.62 2.57
CA ALA A 300 8.23 16.54 2.71
C ALA A 300 8.48 17.23 1.36
N VAL A 301 8.74 18.53 1.41
CA VAL A 301 9.02 19.37 0.25
C VAL A 301 10.30 20.16 0.52
N ILE A 302 11.26 20.09 -0.39
CA ILE A 302 12.48 20.87 -0.36
C ILE A 302 12.50 21.72 -1.64
N VAL A 303 12.58 23.04 -1.49
CA VAL A 303 12.57 23.99 -2.60
C VAL A 303 13.99 24.48 -2.84
N HIS A 304 14.50 24.29 -4.08
CA HIS A 304 15.89 24.56 -4.43
C HIS A 304 16.07 25.81 -5.30
N SER A 305 15.01 26.29 -5.97
CA SER A 305 15.11 27.44 -6.89
C SER A 305 13.95 28.43 -6.71
N GLU A 306 14.15 29.68 -7.15
CA GLU A 306 13.08 30.68 -7.16
C GLU A 306 11.90 30.28 -8.08
N LYS A 307 12.18 29.58 -9.16
CA LYS A 307 11.16 29.01 -10.06
C LYS A 307 10.31 27.96 -9.33
N GLY A 308 10.97 27.05 -8.61
CA GLY A 308 10.29 26.06 -7.75
C GLY A 308 9.48 26.73 -6.63
N LYS A 309 10.03 27.77 -5.99
CA LYS A 309 9.36 28.54 -4.94
C LYS A 309 8.10 29.24 -5.47
N SER A 310 8.18 29.88 -6.63
CA SER A 310 7.03 30.52 -7.26
C SER A 310 5.89 29.53 -7.52
N LEU A 311 6.20 28.35 -8.10
CA LEU A 311 5.20 27.32 -8.33
C LEU A 311 4.66 26.75 -7.01
N PHE A 312 5.51 26.47 -6.02
CA PHE A 312 5.08 26.01 -4.70
C PHE A 312 4.10 26.98 -4.03
N LEU A 313 4.42 28.28 -4.02
CA LEU A 313 3.57 29.31 -3.43
C LEU A 313 2.22 29.43 -4.14
N SER A 314 2.16 29.22 -5.44
CA SER A 314 0.91 29.25 -6.20
C SER A 314 -0.09 28.17 -5.78
N THR A 315 0.37 27.09 -5.12
CA THR A 315 -0.49 26.00 -4.61
C THR A 315 -1.14 26.29 -3.26
N SER A 316 -0.89 27.44 -2.62
CA SER A 316 -1.26 27.75 -1.22
C SER A 316 -2.77 27.55 -0.92
N LYS A 317 -3.65 27.77 -1.90
CA LYS A 317 -5.09 27.53 -1.75
C LYS A 317 -5.45 26.05 -1.62
N ARG A 318 -4.60 25.12 -2.13
CA ARG A 318 -4.85 23.67 -2.18
C ARG A 318 -4.19 22.90 -1.04
N ILE A 319 -3.23 23.49 -0.33
CA ILE A 319 -2.42 22.79 0.65
C ILE A 319 -2.53 23.39 2.05
N ILE A 320 -2.22 22.56 3.05
CA ILE A 320 -1.83 22.98 4.39
C ILE A 320 -0.34 22.69 4.52
N LYS A 321 0.43 23.64 5.01
CA LYS A 321 1.88 23.52 5.12
C LYS A 321 2.39 23.97 6.48
N LYS A 322 3.51 23.39 6.90
CA LYS A 322 4.31 23.81 8.05
C LYS A 322 5.77 23.85 7.63
N GLU A 323 6.47 24.89 7.99
CA GLU A 323 7.92 24.97 7.79
C GLU A 323 8.63 24.00 8.74
N VAL A 324 9.66 23.31 8.21
CA VAL A 324 10.46 22.32 8.95
C VAL A 324 11.92 22.46 8.55
N SER A 325 12.84 21.87 9.32
CA SER A 325 14.25 21.90 8.96
C SER A 325 14.61 20.75 8.00
N ILE A 326 15.65 20.96 7.18
CA ILE A 326 16.22 19.89 6.34
C ILE A 326 16.72 18.72 7.19
N ALA A 327 17.22 19.00 8.40
CA ALA A 327 17.67 17.98 9.35
C ALA A 327 16.51 17.07 9.81
N ASP A 328 15.29 17.61 9.98
CA ASP A 328 14.11 16.82 10.37
C ASP A 328 13.65 15.93 9.23
N ILE A 329 13.74 16.41 7.98
CA ILE A 329 13.47 15.59 6.79
C ILE A 329 14.50 14.46 6.69
N ALA A 330 15.78 14.75 6.83
CA ALA A 330 16.89 13.79 6.70
C ALA A 330 16.83 12.67 7.74
N LYS A 331 16.46 12.97 9.00
CA LYS A 331 16.31 11.95 10.06
C LYS A 331 15.34 10.83 9.69
N GLY A 332 14.24 11.15 9.02
CA GLY A 332 13.25 10.19 8.56
C GLY A 332 13.54 9.60 7.17
N ASN A 333 14.43 10.21 6.41
CA ASN A 333 14.67 9.90 5.01
C ASN A 333 16.17 9.64 4.72
N ARG A 334 16.72 8.58 5.32
CA ARG A 334 18.12 8.16 5.08
C ARG A 334 18.52 8.14 3.59
N PRO A 335 17.66 7.72 2.64
CA PRO A 335 17.99 7.76 1.21
C PRO A 335 18.25 9.15 0.64
N LEU A 336 18.02 10.23 1.37
CA LEU A 336 18.44 11.57 0.97
C LEU A 336 19.97 11.65 0.78
N THR A 337 20.73 11.05 1.71
CA THR A 337 22.18 11.13 1.74
C THR A 337 22.89 9.77 1.64
N THR A 338 22.17 8.66 1.87
CA THR A 338 22.74 7.31 1.91
C THR A 338 22.34 6.53 0.67
N VAL A 339 23.31 5.86 0.05
CA VAL A 339 23.08 4.94 -1.09
C VAL A 339 22.35 3.67 -0.65
N ALA A 340 21.79 2.91 -1.60
CA ALA A 340 21.24 1.61 -1.33
C ALA A 340 22.34 0.66 -0.79
N ALA A 341 21.99 -0.18 0.16
CA ALA A 341 22.93 -1.15 0.69
C ALA A 341 23.15 -2.30 -0.31
N MET A 342 24.39 -2.69 -0.53
CA MET A 342 24.70 -3.87 -1.33
C MET A 342 24.26 -5.12 -0.56
N PRO A 343 23.54 -6.06 -1.18
CA PRO A 343 23.07 -7.26 -0.52
C PRO A 343 24.22 -8.25 -0.21
N ASN A 344 24.10 -8.97 0.89
CA ASN A 344 25.06 -9.99 1.33
C ASN A 344 24.76 -11.39 0.75
N TYR A 345 24.24 -11.47 -0.47
CA TYR A 345 23.89 -12.74 -1.13
C TYR A 345 24.50 -12.78 -2.54
N ASP A 346 24.69 -13.98 -3.06
CA ASP A 346 25.08 -14.16 -4.46
C ASP A 346 23.98 -13.68 -5.39
N ARG A 347 24.17 -12.50 -5.95
CA ARG A 347 23.23 -11.84 -6.84
C ARG A 347 23.08 -12.58 -8.17
N VAL A 348 24.14 -13.13 -8.71
CA VAL A 348 24.11 -13.87 -9.97
C VAL A 348 23.25 -15.13 -9.80
N GLN A 349 23.49 -15.87 -8.70
CA GLN A 349 22.70 -17.06 -8.41
C GLN A 349 21.23 -16.71 -8.12
N PHE A 350 20.96 -15.59 -7.45
CA PHE A 350 19.59 -15.13 -7.20
C PHE A 350 18.80 -14.91 -8.49
N PHE A 351 19.36 -14.25 -9.49
CA PHE A 351 18.68 -14.00 -10.76
C PHE A 351 18.54 -15.26 -11.62
N LYS A 352 19.48 -16.21 -11.52
CA LYS A 352 19.33 -17.56 -12.12
C LYS A 352 18.19 -18.34 -11.45
N ASP A 353 18.14 -18.31 -10.14
CA ASP A 353 17.05 -18.96 -9.38
C ASP A 353 15.69 -18.31 -9.67
N MET A 354 15.64 -17.00 -9.96
CA MET A 354 14.42 -16.29 -10.35
C MET A 354 13.82 -16.83 -11.65
N ASP A 355 14.62 -17.35 -12.56
CA ASP A 355 14.12 -17.98 -13.78
C ASP A 355 13.46 -19.34 -13.50
N ALA A 356 13.96 -20.07 -12.50
CA ALA A 356 13.54 -21.44 -12.18
C ALA A 356 12.45 -21.53 -11.11
N LEU A 357 12.44 -20.62 -10.14
CA LEU A 357 11.53 -20.67 -8.99
C LEU A 357 10.37 -19.69 -9.13
N ARG A 358 9.24 -20.05 -8.49
CA ARG A 358 8.15 -19.10 -8.29
C ARG A 358 8.60 -17.97 -7.32
N PHE A 359 8.08 -16.76 -7.49
CA PHE A 359 8.62 -15.59 -6.80
C PHE A 359 8.50 -15.65 -5.26
N ASP A 360 7.47 -16.28 -4.72
CA ASP A 360 7.33 -16.48 -3.27
C ASP A 360 8.33 -17.50 -2.74
N GLU A 361 8.59 -18.58 -3.48
CA GLU A 361 9.62 -19.59 -3.14
C GLU A 361 11.02 -18.96 -3.15
N LEU A 362 11.34 -18.21 -4.21
CA LEU A 362 12.56 -17.43 -4.31
C LEU A 362 12.73 -16.49 -3.11
N SER A 363 11.69 -15.71 -2.80
CA SER A 363 11.72 -14.79 -1.68
C SER A 363 11.85 -15.49 -0.32
N ASN A 364 11.27 -16.67 -0.15
CA ASN A 364 11.42 -17.46 1.07
C ASN A 364 12.82 -18.08 1.19
N LYS A 365 13.44 -18.47 0.06
CA LYS A 365 14.81 -18.99 0.03
C LYS A 365 15.84 -17.95 0.49
N TYR A 366 15.73 -16.71 -0.05
CA TYR A 366 16.73 -15.66 0.20
C TYR A 366 16.35 -14.69 1.33
N PHE A 367 15.08 -14.45 1.55
CA PHE A 367 14.56 -13.48 2.51
C PHE A 367 13.43 -14.09 3.35
N PRO A 368 13.68 -15.17 4.10
CA PRO A 368 12.65 -15.81 4.90
C PRO A 368 12.03 -14.83 5.89
N ILE A 369 10.76 -15.02 6.20
CA ILE A 369 10.10 -14.27 7.27
C ILE A 369 10.72 -14.73 8.58
N VAL A 370 11.73 -14.00 9.05
CA VAL A 370 12.34 -14.26 10.34
C VAL A 370 11.41 -13.71 11.42
N ALA A 371 10.84 -14.59 12.21
CA ALA A 371 10.17 -14.17 13.43
C ALA A 371 11.17 -13.33 14.27
N PRO A 372 10.76 -12.17 14.81
CA PRO A 372 11.68 -11.35 15.58
C PRO A 372 12.35 -12.20 16.67
N ARG A 373 13.67 -12.30 16.66
CA ARG A 373 14.44 -12.95 17.71
C ARG A 373 14.19 -12.18 19.02
N ARG A 374 13.18 -12.61 19.76
CA ARG A 374 12.97 -12.12 21.13
C ARG A 374 14.08 -12.73 21.98
N ARG A 375 14.77 -11.92 22.76
CA ARG A 375 15.81 -12.40 23.71
C ARG A 375 15.29 -13.52 24.61
N HIS A 376 13.96 -13.52 24.90
CA HIS A 376 13.22 -14.57 25.61
C HIS A 376 11.83 -14.69 24.97
N PRO A 377 11.63 -15.53 23.93
CA PRO A 377 10.37 -15.60 23.18
C PRO A 377 9.17 -15.95 24.08
N VAL A 378 9.35 -16.84 25.04
CA VAL A 378 8.30 -17.25 25.99
C VAL A 378 7.93 -16.09 26.92
N LEU A 379 8.93 -15.46 27.58
CA LEU A 379 8.70 -14.33 28.47
C LEU A 379 8.06 -13.13 27.76
N GLY A 380 8.48 -12.86 26.53
CA GLY A 380 7.87 -11.79 25.71
C GLY A 380 6.41 -12.05 25.38
N THR A 381 6.04 -13.28 25.07
CA THR A 381 4.64 -13.67 24.83
C THR A 381 3.83 -13.62 26.12
N VAL A 382 4.34 -14.17 27.21
CA VAL A 382 3.68 -14.08 28.55
C VAL A 382 3.45 -12.62 28.94
N TYR A 383 4.45 -11.76 28.79
CA TYR A 383 4.27 -10.32 29.06
C TYR A 383 3.14 -9.70 28.22
N GLN A 384 3.05 -10.03 26.92
CA GLN A 384 1.97 -9.53 26.06
C GLN A 384 0.61 -10.05 26.50
N ILE A 385 0.50 -11.34 26.84
CA ILE A 385 -0.73 -11.96 27.34
C ILE A 385 -1.17 -11.25 28.64
N VAL A 386 -0.27 -11.11 29.61
CA VAL A 386 -0.56 -10.46 30.89
C VAL A 386 -0.98 -9.00 30.69
N ARG A 387 -0.24 -8.25 29.87
CA ARG A 387 -0.57 -6.85 29.54
C ARG A 387 -1.95 -6.75 28.89
N GLN A 388 -2.26 -7.63 27.93
CA GLN A 388 -3.55 -7.64 27.24
C GLN A 388 -4.66 -8.06 28.21
N LEU A 389 -4.43 -9.07 29.02
CA LEU A 389 -5.39 -9.53 30.04
C LEU A 389 -5.74 -8.41 31.01
N ILE A 390 -4.75 -7.74 31.57
CA ILE A 390 -4.96 -6.59 32.49
C ILE A 390 -5.77 -5.50 31.78
N LYS A 391 -5.43 -5.17 30.55
CA LYS A 391 -6.10 -4.14 29.76
C LYS A 391 -7.58 -4.46 29.53
N GLU A 392 -7.91 -5.68 29.15
CA GLU A 392 -9.29 -6.05 28.78
C GLU A 392 -10.14 -6.39 30.04
N THR A 393 -9.55 -7.03 31.02
CA THR A 393 -10.29 -7.41 32.25
C THR A 393 -10.35 -6.31 33.32
N SER A 394 -9.44 -5.32 33.26
CA SER A 394 -9.29 -4.30 34.30
C SER A 394 -9.20 -4.92 35.71
N PHE A 395 -8.48 -6.04 35.84
CA PHE A 395 -8.37 -6.84 37.09
C PHE A 395 -9.69 -7.42 37.64
N ASN A 396 -10.75 -7.50 36.84
CA ASN A 396 -12.01 -8.07 37.28
C ASN A 396 -11.89 -9.59 37.46
N PRO A 397 -12.15 -10.15 38.69
CA PRO A 397 -11.96 -11.58 38.97
C PRO A 397 -12.81 -12.49 38.06
N LYS A 398 -14.06 -12.11 37.76
CA LYS A 398 -14.96 -12.86 36.88
C LYS A 398 -14.38 -12.99 35.48
N ALA A 399 -13.86 -11.89 34.93
CA ALA A 399 -13.25 -11.89 33.58
C ALA A 399 -11.96 -12.72 33.53
N ILE A 400 -11.15 -12.67 34.58
CA ILE A 400 -9.92 -13.47 34.72
C ILE A 400 -10.26 -14.95 34.78
N LEU A 401 -11.26 -15.33 35.60
CA LEU A 401 -11.72 -16.71 35.69
C LEU A 401 -12.27 -17.23 34.35
N GLN A 402 -13.05 -16.40 33.63
CA GLN A 402 -13.53 -16.74 32.29
C GLN A 402 -12.39 -16.91 31.30
N PHE A 403 -11.36 -16.04 31.34
CA PHE A 403 -10.17 -16.17 30.51
C PHE A 403 -9.48 -17.52 30.71
N VAL A 404 -9.28 -17.95 31.98
CA VAL A 404 -8.67 -19.25 32.29
C VAL A 404 -9.55 -20.39 31.78
N LYS A 405 -10.87 -20.36 32.12
CA LYS A 405 -11.83 -21.39 31.70
C LYS A 405 -11.86 -21.58 30.18
N LEU A 406 -11.97 -20.50 29.41
CA LEU A 406 -12.06 -20.55 27.96
C LEU A 406 -10.78 -21.06 27.30
N ASN A 407 -9.64 -20.53 27.72
CA ASN A 407 -8.39 -20.77 26.99
C ASN A 407 -7.62 -22.03 27.41
N PHE A 408 -7.90 -22.58 28.60
CA PHE A 408 -7.11 -23.69 29.14
C PHE A 408 -7.92 -24.88 29.63
N LEU A 409 -9.23 -24.69 29.86
CA LEU A 409 -10.06 -25.73 30.49
C LEU A 409 -11.21 -26.21 29.60
N HIS A 410 -11.62 -25.43 28.61
CA HIS A 410 -12.79 -25.76 27.78
C HIS A 410 -12.41 -26.71 26.64
N PRO A 411 -12.99 -27.95 26.55
CA PRO A 411 -12.57 -28.98 25.60
C PRO A 411 -12.83 -28.63 24.13
N ALA A 412 -13.83 -27.79 23.85
CA ALA A 412 -14.19 -27.40 22.48
C ALA A 412 -13.36 -26.24 21.93
N ILE A 413 -12.52 -25.58 22.73
CA ILE A 413 -11.80 -24.39 22.32
C ILE A 413 -10.32 -24.71 22.09
N HIS A 414 -9.88 -24.49 20.83
CA HIS A 414 -8.50 -24.74 20.40
C HIS A 414 -7.72 -23.43 20.33
N THR A 415 -6.88 -23.21 21.33
CA THR A 415 -6.04 -22.01 21.49
C THR A 415 -4.56 -22.34 21.43
N ASP A 416 -3.74 -21.35 21.14
CA ASP A 416 -2.28 -21.44 21.24
C ASP A 416 -1.71 -20.20 21.94
N TRP A 417 -1.39 -20.33 23.22
CA TRP A 417 -0.82 -19.26 24.00
C TRP A 417 0.55 -18.78 23.50
N ARG A 418 1.33 -19.66 22.82
CA ARG A 418 2.68 -19.32 22.31
C ARG A 418 2.62 -18.31 21.18
N SER A 419 1.58 -18.36 20.36
CA SER A 419 1.27 -17.40 19.31
C SER A 419 0.33 -16.27 19.77
N ASN A 420 -0.06 -16.23 21.05
CA ASN A 420 -1.09 -15.33 21.60
C ASN A 420 -2.46 -15.50 20.92
N ALA A 421 -2.77 -16.69 20.45
CA ALA A 421 -4.06 -17.05 19.88
C ALA A 421 -5.04 -17.43 21.01
N LEU A 422 -5.58 -16.42 21.69
CA LEU A 422 -6.36 -16.53 22.93
C LEU A 422 -7.63 -15.67 22.86
N ILE A 423 -8.65 -16.07 23.65
CA ILE A 423 -9.88 -15.29 23.85
C ILE A 423 -9.69 -14.39 25.08
N TYR A 424 -9.92 -13.09 24.93
CA TYR A 424 -9.86 -12.07 25.97
C TYR A 424 -11.26 -11.53 26.27
N PRO A 425 -11.96 -12.03 27.28
CA PRO A 425 -13.28 -11.54 27.66
C PRO A 425 -13.20 -10.31 28.56
N THR A 426 -14.24 -9.47 28.55
CA THR A 426 -14.52 -8.52 29.63
C THR A 426 -15.48 -9.11 30.64
N ALA A 427 -15.72 -8.40 31.76
CA ALA A 427 -16.55 -8.90 32.86
C ALA A 427 -18.03 -9.19 32.51
N ASN A 428 -18.54 -8.51 31.46
CA ASN A 428 -19.95 -8.63 31.04
C ASN A 428 -20.10 -9.55 29.82
N CYS A 429 -19.21 -10.53 29.65
CA CYS A 429 -19.35 -11.53 28.62
C CYS A 429 -20.02 -12.79 29.15
N VAL A 430 -20.86 -13.41 28.34
CA VAL A 430 -21.48 -14.71 28.55
C VAL A 430 -21.10 -15.64 27.43
N PHE A 431 -20.62 -16.82 27.77
CA PHE A 431 -20.19 -17.84 26.81
C PHE A 431 -20.94 -19.12 27.13
N ASP A 432 -21.73 -19.57 26.15
CA ASP A 432 -22.39 -20.86 26.16
C ASP A 432 -21.89 -21.66 24.96
N ILE A 433 -20.96 -22.58 25.20
CA ILE A 433 -20.26 -23.33 24.16
C ILE A 433 -20.40 -24.81 24.48
N ASP A 434 -21.07 -25.55 23.60
CA ASP A 434 -21.24 -26.99 23.77
C ASP A 434 -19.89 -27.71 23.71
N LYS A 435 -19.74 -28.79 24.49
CA LYS A 435 -18.50 -29.56 24.56
C LYS A 435 -18.16 -30.29 23.24
N THR A 436 -19.15 -30.55 22.37
CA THR A 436 -19.00 -31.18 21.07
C THR A 436 -18.78 -30.17 19.94
N ALA A 437 -18.82 -28.87 20.23
CA ALA A 437 -18.51 -27.80 19.29
C ALA A 437 -17.01 -27.76 18.96
N SER A 438 -16.63 -26.94 17.97
CA SER A 438 -15.22 -26.70 17.61
C SER A 438 -14.98 -25.21 17.44
N VAL A 439 -14.24 -24.60 18.37
CA VAL A 439 -13.86 -23.18 18.32
C VAL A 439 -12.34 -23.06 18.10
N ILE A 440 -11.93 -22.60 16.92
CA ILE A 440 -10.52 -22.51 16.52
C ILE A 440 -10.04 -21.07 16.54
N ILE A 441 -8.98 -20.78 17.30
CA ILE A 441 -8.43 -19.45 17.51
C ILE A 441 -7.02 -19.38 16.91
N LYS A 442 -6.81 -18.52 15.90
CA LYS A 442 -5.50 -18.31 15.25
C LYS A 442 -4.89 -16.91 15.50
N GLY A 443 -5.47 -16.14 16.41
CA GLY A 443 -4.99 -14.82 16.83
C GLY A 443 -5.75 -14.31 18.05
N PRO A 444 -5.35 -13.17 18.67
CA PRO A 444 -6.05 -12.66 19.84
C PRO A 444 -7.47 -12.20 19.50
N VAL A 445 -8.47 -12.81 20.15
CA VAL A 445 -9.89 -12.46 20.01
C VAL A 445 -10.38 -11.77 21.27
N ARG A 446 -10.93 -10.57 21.13
CA ARG A 446 -11.39 -9.73 22.24
C ARG A 446 -12.90 -9.60 22.22
N PHE A 447 -13.56 -9.99 23.31
CA PHE A 447 -15.01 -9.90 23.48
C PHE A 447 -15.41 -8.84 24.51
N GLY A 448 -16.45 -8.07 24.19
CA GLY A 448 -17.04 -7.09 25.08
C GLY A 448 -16.22 -5.82 25.25
N VAL A 449 -15.37 -5.47 24.25
CA VAL A 449 -14.49 -4.31 24.32
C VAL A 449 -15.32 -3.03 24.48
N LYS A 450 -15.09 -2.31 25.59
CA LYS A 450 -15.86 -1.12 25.95
C LYS A 450 -15.26 0.15 25.38
N ARG A 451 -16.09 0.97 24.72
CA ARG A 451 -15.78 2.35 24.37
C ARG A 451 -16.21 3.31 25.49
N ILE A 452 -17.33 3.00 26.16
CA ILE A 452 -17.85 3.74 27.32
C ILE A 452 -17.57 2.90 28.56
N LYS A 453 -16.72 3.37 29.47
CA LYS A 453 -16.23 2.62 30.63
C LYS A 453 -17.34 2.08 31.53
N GLY A 454 -18.40 2.84 31.73
CA GLY A 454 -19.53 2.48 32.62
C GLY A 454 -20.56 1.53 31.99
N SER A 455 -20.46 1.18 30.72
CA SER A 455 -21.47 0.33 30.07
C SER A 455 -21.53 -1.07 30.68
N LYS A 456 -22.74 -1.57 30.90
CA LYS A 456 -23.05 -2.91 31.41
C LYS A 456 -23.69 -3.82 30.34
N LEU A 457 -23.77 -3.39 29.07
CA LEU A 457 -24.32 -4.23 28.00
C LEU A 457 -23.58 -5.57 27.96
N GLU A 458 -24.35 -6.64 27.98
CA GLU A 458 -23.84 -8.01 27.90
C GLU A 458 -23.37 -8.35 26.48
N THR A 459 -22.28 -9.08 26.37
CA THR A 459 -21.76 -9.61 25.09
C THR A 459 -21.87 -11.12 25.15
N ARG A 460 -22.51 -11.73 24.15
CA ARG A 460 -22.85 -13.14 24.14
C ARG A 460 -22.16 -13.88 23.02
N LEU A 461 -21.79 -15.13 23.32
CA LEU A 461 -21.35 -16.11 22.33
C LEU A 461 -22.00 -17.46 22.65
N LEU A 462 -22.86 -17.92 21.74
CA LEU A 462 -23.46 -19.24 21.75
C LEU A 462 -22.84 -20.09 20.64
N VAL A 463 -22.41 -21.31 20.98
CA VAL A 463 -22.01 -22.31 19.97
C VAL A 463 -22.66 -23.64 20.34
N ASP A 464 -23.65 -24.02 19.58
CA ASP A 464 -24.45 -25.24 19.73
C ASP A 464 -23.66 -26.54 19.43
N PRO A 465 -24.21 -27.72 19.77
CA PRO A 465 -23.57 -29.00 19.47
C PRO A 465 -23.13 -29.17 18.02
N LYS A 466 -21.84 -29.57 17.83
CA LYS A 466 -21.19 -29.71 16.52
C LYS A 466 -21.11 -28.41 15.71
N GLY A 467 -21.43 -27.25 16.27
CA GLY A 467 -21.20 -25.95 15.69
C GLY A 467 -19.69 -25.67 15.54
N ARG A 468 -19.29 -25.02 14.45
CA ARG A 468 -17.90 -24.69 14.18
C ARG A 468 -17.71 -23.16 14.09
N LEU A 469 -16.81 -22.63 14.89
CA LEU A 469 -16.44 -21.21 14.89
C LEU A 469 -14.94 -21.08 14.67
N GLU A 470 -14.53 -20.32 13.65
CA GLU A 470 -13.11 -20.10 13.34
C GLU A 470 -12.74 -18.62 13.33
N PHE A 471 -11.66 -18.27 14.01
CA PHE A 471 -11.00 -16.98 13.91
C PHE A 471 -9.63 -17.19 13.25
N LEU A 472 -9.48 -16.77 11.99
CA LEU A 472 -8.26 -16.95 11.21
C LEU A 472 -7.14 -15.95 11.58
N GLY A 473 -7.41 -15.04 12.51
CA GLY A 473 -6.48 -14.06 13.04
C GLY A 473 -7.11 -13.18 14.13
N PRO A 474 -6.54 -12.02 14.43
CA PRO A 474 -7.08 -11.09 15.41
C PRO A 474 -8.53 -10.69 15.10
N ALA A 475 -9.37 -10.64 16.15
CA ALA A 475 -10.75 -10.15 16.02
C ALA A 475 -11.17 -9.34 17.26
N ARG A 476 -12.11 -8.39 17.06
CA ARG A 476 -12.58 -7.51 18.13
C ARG A 476 -14.08 -7.29 18.07
N PHE A 477 -14.78 -7.68 19.12
CA PHE A 477 -16.21 -7.50 19.32
C PHE A 477 -16.47 -6.42 20.37
N GLY A 478 -17.22 -5.38 20.00
CA GLY A 478 -17.71 -4.36 20.93
C GLY A 478 -18.70 -4.96 21.94
N TYR A 479 -18.90 -4.27 23.06
CA TYR A 479 -19.92 -4.65 24.02
C TYR A 479 -21.33 -4.67 23.39
N GLY A 480 -22.21 -5.52 23.90
CA GLY A 480 -23.55 -5.75 23.35
C GLY A 480 -23.59 -6.64 22.10
N SER A 481 -22.44 -7.17 21.65
CA SER A 481 -22.42 -8.11 20.52
C SER A 481 -23.04 -9.44 20.91
N ASP A 482 -23.76 -10.04 19.95
CA ASP A 482 -24.45 -11.32 20.07
C ASP A 482 -24.10 -12.21 18.89
N VAL A 483 -23.36 -13.28 19.16
CA VAL A 483 -22.87 -14.20 18.12
C VAL A 483 -23.40 -15.61 18.44
N GLU A 484 -24.22 -16.14 17.52
CA GLU A 484 -24.85 -17.44 17.67
C GLU A 484 -24.44 -18.34 16.49
N VAL A 485 -23.95 -19.53 16.82
CA VAL A 485 -23.62 -20.59 15.86
C VAL A 485 -24.46 -21.81 16.20
N PHE A 486 -25.45 -22.08 15.37
CA PHE A 486 -26.39 -23.16 15.60
C PHE A 486 -25.77 -24.54 15.32
N ARG A 487 -26.50 -25.59 15.65
CA ARG A 487 -26.08 -26.97 15.47
C ARG A 487 -25.61 -27.27 14.05
N ASN A 488 -24.41 -27.84 13.91
CA ASN A 488 -23.72 -28.16 12.65
C ASN A 488 -23.40 -26.94 11.76
N ALA A 489 -23.66 -25.72 12.20
CA ALA A 489 -23.34 -24.50 11.43
C ALA A 489 -21.85 -24.17 11.46
N HIS A 490 -21.38 -23.41 10.48
CA HIS A 490 -19.98 -23.01 10.34
C HIS A 490 -19.83 -21.51 10.17
N LEU A 491 -19.32 -20.83 11.19
CA LEU A 491 -19.01 -19.38 11.17
C LEU A 491 -17.50 -19.16 11.12
N THR A 492 -17.04 -18.36 10.15
CA THR A 492 -15.63 -18.01 10.00
C THR A 492 -15.44 -16.49 10.01
N PHE A 493 -14.49 -16.02 10.80
CA PHE A 493 -13.98 -14.64 10.75
C PHE A 493 -12.55 -14.66 10.20
N GLY A 494 -12.27 -13.84 9.20
CA GLY A 494 -10.93 -13.57 8.70
C GLY A 494 -10.05 -12.85 9.75
N SER A 495 -8.86 -12.47 9.35
CA SER A 495 -7.91 -11.75 10.22
C SER A 495 -8.26 -10.25 10.30
N ASP A 496 -7.95 -9.66 11.46
CA ASP A 496 -8.11 -8.22 11.70
C ASP A 496 -9.53 -7.69 11.48
N CYS A 497 -10.52 -8.52 11.82
CA CYS A 497 -11.93 -8.14 11.82
C CYS A 497 -12.31 -7.42 13.11
N GLY A 498 -13.22 -6.47 13.00
CA GLY A 498 -13.69 -5.83 14.21
C GLY A 498 -14.70 -4.73 14.01
N GLY A 499 -15.23 -4.24 15.10
CA GLY A 499 -16.20 -3.17 14.99
C GLY A 499 -16.68 -2.59 16.30
N ASN A 500 -17.81 -1.93 16.18
CA ASN A 500 -18.45 -1.16 17.22
C ASN A 500 -19.40 -2.05 18.06
N VAL A 501 -20.33 -1.45 18.76
CA VAL A 501 -21.24 -2.11 19.70
C VAL A 501 -22.38 -2.84 18.99
N ALA A 502 -22.94 -3.86 19.66
CA ALA A 502 -24.18 -4.55 19.30
C ALA A 502 -24.18 -5.18 17.89
N LEU A 503 -23.07 -5.82 17.50
CA LEU A 503 -23.08 -6.70 16.34
C LEU A 503 -23.95 -7.93 16.65
N THR A 504 -24.86 -8.29 15.75
CA THR A 504 -25.62 -9.54 15.80
C THR A 504 -25.22 -10.45 14.65
N VAL A 505 -24.77 -11.67 14.93
CA VAL A 505 -24.47 -12.69 13.92
C VAL A 505 -25.24 -13.96 14.27
N ILE A 506 -26.14 -14.40 13.38
CA ILE A 506 -26.92 -15.64 13.58
C ILE A 506 -26.58 -16.59 12.43
N CYS A 507 -25.80 -17.61 12.73
CA CYS A 507 -25.31 -18.59 11.77
C CYS A 507 -26.05 -19.93 11.93
N GLY A 508 -26.91 -20.24 10.98
CA GLY A 508 -27.66 -21.51 10.94
C GLY A 508 -27.09 -22.57 10.01
N GLU A 509 -26.29 -22.17 9.01
CA GLU A 509 -25.63 -23.06 8.07
C GLU A 509 -24.18 -22.64 7.88
N LYS A 510 -23.93 -21.50 7.22
CA LYS A 510 -22.59 -21.02 6.93
C LYS A 510 -22.53 -19.51 6.76
N ILE A 511 -21.72 -18.86 7.57
CA ILE A 511 -21.34 -17.45 7.39
C ILE A 511 -19.82 -17.36 7.29
N SER A 512 -19.32 -16.71 6.24
CA SER A 512 -17.89 -16.37 6.08
C SER A 512 -17.73 -14.88 6.01
N ILE A 513 -16.91 -14.32 6.90
CA ILE A 513 -16.55 -12.88 6.93
C ILE A 513 -15.06 -12.76 6.64
N GLY A 514 -14.72 -12.06 5.57
CA GLY A 514 -13.34 -11.89 5.10
C GLY A 514 -12.49 -11.02 6.02
N SER A 515 -11.18 -11.00 5.75
CA SER A 515 -10.19 -10.26 6.54
C SER A 515 -10.37 -8.74 6.40
N HIS A 516 -9.94 -7.98 7.43
CA HIS A 516 -10.05 -6.52 7.46
C HIS A 516 -11.48 -5.99 7.26
N THR A 517 -12.48 -6.79 7.62
CA THR A 517 -13.89 -6.39 7.56
C THR A 517 -14.29 -5.73 8.87
N PHE A 518 -14.91 -4.56 8.76
CA PHE A 518 -15.29 -3.73 9.89
C PHE A 518 -16.80 -3.46 9.90
N TRP A 519 -17.38 -3.36 11.11
CA TRP A 519 -18.79 -3.07 11.30
C TRP A 519 -19.03 -1.89 12.24
N GLY A 520 -20.08 -1.15 11.92
CA GLY A 520 -20.62 -0.06 12.72
C GLY A 520 -21.39 -0.57 13.94
N ARG A 521 -22.30 0.24 14.46
CA ARG A 521 -23.21 -0.13 15.55
C ARG A 521 -24.40 -0.92 15.00
N GLU A 522 -24.88 -1.88 15.77
CA GLU A 522 -26.17 -2.57 15.53
C GLU A 522 -26.26 -3.22 14.13
N VAL A 523 -25.12 -3.69 13.61
CA VAL A 523 -25.10 -4.46 12.37
C VAL A 523 -25.66 -5.85 12.62
N SER A 524 -26.50 -6.34 11.71
CA SER A 524 -27.09 -7.69 11.76
C SER A 524 -26.71 -8.50 10.53
N ILE A 525 -26.15 -9.70 10.76
CA ILE A 525 -25.78 -10.65 9.69
C ILE A 525 -26.44 -11.99 10.00
N ARG A 526 -27.23 -12.52 9.07
CA ARG A 526 -27.91 -13.81 9.25
C ARG A 526 -28.03 -14.62 7.97
N ASP A 527 -27.83 -15.90 8.08
CA ASP A 527 -28.02 -16.87 6.99
C ASP A 527 -29.28 -17.74 7.18
N THR A 528 -30.07 -17.49 8.23
CA THR A 528 -31.21 -18.29 8.64
C THR A 528 -32.37 -17.45 9.16
N ASN A 529 -33.58 -18.01 9.12
CA ASN A 529 -34.78 -17.46 9.73
C ASN A 529 -34.94 -17.81 11.23
N GLY A 530 -33.90 -18.32 11.88
CA GLY A 530 -33.94 -18.68 13.32
C GLY A 530 -34.84 -19.88 13.64
N GLY A 531 -34.91 -20.85 12.74
CA GLY A 531 -35.73 -22.06 12.93
C GLY A 531 -37.19 -21.95 12.42
N HIS A 532 -37.63 -20.74 12.06
CA HIS A 532 -38.95 -20.59 11.42
C HIS A 532 -38.92 -21.01 9.96
N VAL A 533 -40.00 -21.69 9.53
CA VAL A 533 -40.11 -22.26 8.19
C VAL A 533 -41.11 -21.47 7.35
N ILE A 534 -40.67 -20.97 6.23
CA ILE A 534 -41.51 -20.40 5.18
C ILE A 534 -41.69 -21.50 4.12
N ALA A 535 -42.90 -22.05 4.00
CA ALA A 535 -43.24 -23.07 3.03
C ALA A 535 -43.66 -22.44 1.69
N MET A 536 -42.69 -22.21 0.83
CA MET A 536 -42.90 -21.66 -0.50
C MET A 536 -41.98 -22.39 -1.49
N GLN A 537 -42.50 -22.76 -2.68
CA GLN A 537 -41.70 -23.44 -3.69
C GLN A 537 -40.45 -22.61 -4.06
N GLY A 538 -39.29 -23.24 -4.01
CA GLY A 538 -38.02 -22.60 -4.32
C GLY A 538 -37.43 -21.70 -3.22
N PHE A 539 -38.15 -21.44 -2.12
CA PHE A 539 -37.65 -20.63 -1.01
C PHE A 539 -36.73 -21.47 -0.10
N LYS A 540 -35.52 -20.94 0.15
CA LYS A 540 -34.57 -21.55 1.08
C LYS A 540 -34.59 -20.78 2.41
N ASN A 541 -34.99 -21.45 3.47
CA ASN A 541 -35.06 -20.89 4.83
C ASN A 541 -33.67 -20.61 5.43
N THR A 542 -32.65 -21.30 4.94
CA THR A 542 -31.24 -21.07 5.29
C THR A 542 -30.43 -21.05 4.01
N ASN A 543 -29.53 -20.09 3.86
CA ASN A 543 -28.70 -19.94 2.67
C ASN A 543 -27.41 -19.19 3.03
N PRO A 544 -26.23 -19.76 2.73
CA PRO A 544 -24.94 -19.19 3.14
C PRO A 544 -24.73 -17.72 2.83
N VAL A 545 -24.12 -17.00 3.78
CA VAL A 545 -23.70 -15.60 3.62
C VAL A 545 -22.18 -15.55 3.49
N ILE A 546 -21.69 -14.85 2.45
CA ILE A 546 -20.27 -14.69 2.19
C ILE A 546 -19.96 -13.20 2.08
N ILE A 547 -19.13 -12.68 2.99
CA ILE A 547 -18.64 -11.31 2.99
C ILE A 547 -17.16 -11.35 2.67
N GLY A 548 -16.73 -10.61 1.65
CA GLY A 548 -15.36 -10.56 1.17
C GLY A 548 -14.40 -9.83 2.12
N ASP A 549 -13.18 -9.70 1.68
CA ASP A 549 -12.14 -8.98 2.41
C ASP A 549 -12.35 -7.46 2.31
N PHE A 550 -11.93 -6.74 3.35
CA PHE A 550 -11.96 -5.28 3.35
C PHE A 550 -13.36 -4.69 3.12
N VAL A 551 -14.39 -5.26 3.74
CA VAL A 551 -15.76 -4.76 3.67
C VAL A 551 -16.07 -3.87 4.86
N TRP A 552 -16.75 -2.76 4.62
CA TRP A 552 -17.27 -1.90 5.68
C TRP A 552 -18.78 -1.96 5.74
N LEU A 553 -19.29 -2.55 6.81
CA LEU A 553 -20.71 -2.56 7.15
C LEU A 553 -20.99 -1.36 8.07
N CYS A 554 -21.62 -0.31 7.56
CA CYS A 554 -21.96 0.87 8.36
C CYS A 554 -23.04 0.54 9.40
N SER A 555 -23.33 1.49 10.30
CA SER A 555 -24.26 1.28 11.41
C SER A 555 -25.66 0.86 10.94
N GLU A 556 -26.27 -0.07 11.68
CA GLU A 556 -27.67 -0.51 11.52
C GLU A 556 -27.98 -1.21 10.19
N CYS A 557 -26.95 -1.54 9.39
CA CYS A 557 -27.20 -2.31 8.17
C CYS A 557 -27.51 -3.79 8.49
N LYS A 558 -28.28 -4.41 7.60
CA LYS A 558 -28.73 -5.81 7.73
C LYS A 558 -28.32 -6.59 6.50
N ILE A 559 -27.62 -7.72 6.72
CA ILE A 559 -27.21 -8.64 5.67
C ILE A 559 -28.07 -9.88 5.79
N MET A 560 -28.85 -10.13 4.76
CA MET A 560 -29.86 -11.18 4.74
C MET A 560 -29.31 -12.49 4.15
N THR A 561 -30.09 -13.55 4.27
CA THR A 561 -29.73 -14.91 3.83
C THR A 561 -29.33 -14.96 2.36
N GLY A 562 -28.29 -15.75 2.03
CA GLY A 562 -27.82 -15.97 0.66
C GLY A 562 -27.02 -14.84 0.02
N VAL A 563 -26.76 -13.77 0.76
CA VAL A 563 -26.03 -12.61 0.23
C VAL A 563 -24.54 -12.92 0.09
N LYS A 564 -23.97 -12.49 -1.04
CA LYS A 564 -22.53 -12.45 -1.27
C LYS A 564 -22.10 -10.99 -1.46
N ILE A 565 -21.12 -10.53 -0.69
CA ILE A 565 -20.57 -9.16 -0.79
C ILE A 565 -19.12 -9.27 -1.24
N GLY A 566 -18.79 -8.60 -2.36
CA GLY A 566 -17.43 -8.58 -2.90
C GLY A 566 -16.47 -7.69 -2.09
N ASP A 567 -15.18 -7.92 -2.29
CA ASP A 567 -14.09 -7.24 -1.58
C ASP A 567 -14.15 -5.71 -1.71
N GLY A 568 -13.82 -4.98 -0.64
CA GLY A 568 -13.71 -3.52 -0.63
C GLY A 568 -15.03 -2.78 -0.69
N THR A 569 -16.16 -3.46 -0.55
CA THR A 569 -17.50 -2.87 -0.62
C THR A 569 -17.86 -2.16 0.70
N VAL A 570 -18.59 -1.05 0.59
CA VAL A 570 -19.15 -0.30 1.71
C VAL A 570 -20.67 -0.40 1.67
N VAL A 571 -21.26 -0.92 2.74
CA VAL A 571 -22.72 -0.94 2.94
C VAL A 571 -23.11 0.22 3.84
N GLY A 572 -23.82 1.18 3.30
CA GLY A 572 -24.24 2.40 4.00
C GLY A 572 -25.13 2.13 5.22
N SER A 573 -25.20 3.10 6.12
CA SER A 573 -26.02 2.97 7.34
C SER A 573 -27.51 2.75 7.01
N ASN A 574 -28.18 1.97 7.86
CA ASN A 574 -29.59 1.59 7.70
C ASN A 574 -29.94 0.85 6.40
N SER A 575 -28.96 0.31 5.70
CA SER A 575 -29.22 -0.44 4.45
C SER A 575 -29.60 -1.89 4.71
N VAL A 576 -30.48 -2.44 3.88
CA VAL A 576 -30.82 -3.87 3.91
C VAL A 576 -30.37 -4.54 2.62
N VAL A 577 -29.38 -5.41 2.72
CA VAL A 577 -28.81 -6.15 1.60
C VAL A 577 -29.54 -7.48 1.48
N ILE A 578 -30.21 -7.68 0.34
CA ILE A 578 -30.99 -8.89 0.02
C ILE A 578 -30.50 -9.58 -1.27
N THR A 579 -29.60 -8.93 -2.01
CA THR A 579 -29.03 -9.44 -3.26
C THR A 579 -27.49 -9.39 -3.21
N PRO A 580 -26.80 -10.24 -4.00
CA PRO A 580 -25.34 -10.16 -4.09
C PRO A 580 -24.84 -8.80 -4.55
N LEU A 581 -23.73 -8.36 -3.98
CA LEU A 581 -23.06 -7.10 -4.30
C LEU A 581 -21.68 -7.38 -4.91
N PRO A 582 -21.32 -6.70 -6.01
CA PRO A 582 -19.98 -6.81 -6.58
C PRO A 582 -18.92 -6.17 -5.66
N ALA A 583 -17.65 -6.33 -5.99
CA ALA A 583 -16.56 -5.74 -5.25
C ALA A 583 -16.49 -4.21 -5.46
N ARG A 584 -16.01 -3.49 -4.46
CA ARG A 584 -15.70 -2.05 -4.50
C ARG A 584 -16.87 -1.15 -4.87
N VAL A 585 -18.04 -1.47 -4.36
CA VAL A 585 -19.22 -0.60 -4.52
C VAL A 585 -19.62 0.04 -3.19
N LEU A 586 -20.20 1.23 -3.28
CA LEU A 586 -20.94 1.85 -2.20
C LEU A 586 -22.42 1.61 -2.44
N VAL A 587 -23.08 1.00 -1.46
CA VAL A 587 -24.54 0.76 -1.54
C VAL A 587 -25.25 1.42 -0.37
N THR A 588 -26.50 1.81 -0.60
CA THR A 588 -27.40 2.32 0.45
C THR A 588 -28.85 2.04 0.09
N GLY A 589 -29.72 2.09 1.09
CA GLY A 589 -31.15 1.96 0.88
C GLY A 589 -31.77 0.66 1.37
N HIS A 590 -33.08 0.53 1.15
CA HIS A 590 -33.94 -0.54 1.64
C HIS A 590 -34.97 -0.94 0.57
N PRO A 591 -34.64 -1.91 -0.32
CA PRO A 591 -33.40 -2.68 -0.44
C PRO A 591 -32.19 -1.85 -0.90
N ALA A 592 -30.98 -2.31 -0.54
CA ALA A 592 -29.74 -1.62 -0.87
C ALA A 592 -29.48 -1.57 -2.37
N GLN A 593 -29.16 -0.37 -2.88
CA GLN A 593 -28.82 -0.11 -4.28
C GLN A 593 -27.41 0.45 -4.41
N ILE A 594 -26.74 0.15 -5.52
CA ILE A 594 -25.41 0.68 -5.82
C ILE A 594 -25.53 2.18 -6.14
N ILE A 595 -24.83 3.03 -5.37
CA ILE A 595 -24.74 4.47 -5.58
C ILE A 595 -23.34 4.94 -5.98
N GLY A 596 -22.35 4.06 -5.94
CA GLY A 596 -20.98 4.33 -6.37
C GLY A 596 -20.22 3.06 -6.68
N THR A 597 -19.31 3.13 -7.65
CA THR A 597 -18.45 2.03 -8.09
C THR A 597 -16.98 2.43 -7.94
N ASP A 598 -16.09 1.45 -7.99
CA ASP A 598 -14.63 1.64 -7.89
C ASP A 598 -14.18 2.43 -6.67
N ILE A 599 -14.89 2.27 -5.56
CA ILE A 599 -14.58 2.98 -4.32
C ILE A 599 -13.35 2.39 -3.63
N ALA A 600 -12.68 3.22 -2.83
CA ALA A 600 -11.69 2.84 -1.84
C ALA A 600 -12.03 3.52 -0.51
N TRP A 601 -11.80 2.84 0.59
CA TRP A 601 -12.06 3.39 1.93
C TRP A 601 -10.91 3.05 2.88
N LYS A 602 -10.85 3.77 4.01
CA LYS A 602 -9.83 3.58 5.05
C LYS A 602 -10.52 3.35 6.39
N HIS A 603 -9.99 2.39 7.15
CA HIS A 603 -10.33 2.19 8.57
C HIS A 603 -9.67 3.22 9.48
#